data_2b42ca9e8a17e935439bcf7f57fb8e3e
#
_entry.id   2b42ca9e8a17e935439bcf7f57fb8e3e
#
_cell.length_a   1.000
_cell.length_b   1.000
_cell.length_c   1.000
_cell.angle_alpha   90.00
_cell.angle_beta   90.00
_cell.angle_gamma   90.00
#
_symmetry.space_group_name_H-M   'P 1'
#
loop_
_entity.id
_entity.type
_entity.pdbx_description
1 polymer ?
#
loop_
_entity_poly.entity_id
_entity_poly.type
_entity_poly.pdbx_seq_one_letter_code
_entity_poly.pdbx_strand_id
1 'polypeptide(L)'
;MTPTIKQIMKCYRLIAQTERMKTGRPGETTVANALNGTAKVCRAAGIGSAEPVTALTRKKIDLALASFVDQGLTRLTAWSYVCQLRAVFAKWCKPYYTDAGWDVPPLDLPTFRAKAPRYMRPAAEMLARVKAWYKRQSGERWFAATLMLEFAMRNGDVLRLKEENFIEKDGRHFLSYTPHKTELTSGRHVCWPIHESIWRKFEEYGGLVCFDITDETFSEINRDLRSLGFRGSKASYELRKICIDHIYQKYGAEMAVSISGDDIKTITHYYADIAQPNIGAMRVIDLL
;
A
#
# COMPACT_ATOMS: atom_id res chain seq x y z
N MET A 1 -11.09 -5.08 -36.51
CA MET A 1 -9.62 -4.98 -36.66
C MET A 1 -8.96 -5.39 -35.34
N THR A 2 -7.87 -6.14 -35.34
CA THR A 2 -7.13 -6.52 -34.12
C THR A 2 -6.08 -5.45 -33.82
N PRO A 3 -6.14 -4.76 -32.64
CA PRO A 3 -5.18 -3.73 -32.31
C PRO A 3 -3.82 -4.34 -31.91
N THR A 4 -2.76 -3.52 -32.02
CA THR A 4 -1.44 -3.87 -31.48
C THR A 4 -1.38 -3.62 -29.98
N ILE A 5 -0.38 -4.20 -29.30
CA ILE A 5 -0.09 -3.94 -27.86
C ILE A 5 0.06 -2.43 -27.59
N LYS A 6 0.79 -1.71 -28.45
CA LYS A 6 0.97 -0.26 -28.32
C LYS A 6 -0.34 0.51 -28.42
N GLN A 7 -1.20 0.13 -29.38
CA GLN A 7 -2.49 0.77 -29.58
C GLN A 7 -3.43 0.57 -28.38
N ILE A 8 -3.54 -0.66 -27.87
CA ILE A 8 -4.42 -0.94 -26.72
C ILE A 8 -3.92 -0.24 -25.45
N MET A 9 -2.61 -0.18 -25.20
CA MET A 9 -2.04 0.55 -24.06
C MET A 9 -2.30 2.06 -24.16
N LYS A 10 -2.17 2.65 -25.35
CA LYS A 10 -2.48 4.07 -25.58
C LYS A 10 -3.97 4.35 -25.36
N CYS A 11 -4.84 3.52 -25.90
CA CYS A 11 -6.29 3.63 -25.74
C CYS A 11 -6.68 3.48 -24.25
N TYR A 12 -6.17 2.46 -23.55
CA TYR A 12 -6.43 2.27 -22.12
C TYR A 12 -6.09 3.52 -21.29
N ARG A 13 -4.97 4.19 -21.59
CA ARG A 13 -4.61 5.44 -20.88
C ARG A 13 -5.69 6.51 -21.06
N LEU A 14 -6.20 6.72 -22.28
CA LEU A 14 -7.24 7.70 -22.57
C LEU A 14 -8.58 7.32 -21.90
N ILE A 15 -8.97 6.05 -22.00
CA ILE A 15 -10.18 5.53 -21.37
C ILE A 15 -10.11 5.75 -19.86
N ALA A 16 -8.98 5.39 -19.23
CA ALA A 16 -8.78 5.52 -17.80
C ALA A 16 -8.82 7.00 -17.33
N GLN A 17 -8.31 7.94 -18.15
CA GLN A 17 -8.45 9.37 -17.88
C GLN A 17 -9.92 9.80 -17.94
N THR A 18 -10.66 9.38 -18.98
CA THR A 18 -12.09 9.69 -19.12
C THR A 18 -12.91 9.13 -17.95
N GLU A 19 -12.70 7.87 -17.59
CA GLU A 19 -13.40 7.25 -16.45
C GLU A 19 -13.05 7.92 -15.15
N ARG A 20 -11.78 8.32 -14.94
CA ARG A 20 -11.36 9.07 -13.75
C ARG A 20 -12.07 10.43 -13.64
N MET A 21 -12.26 11.13 -14.73
CA MET A 21 -13.03 12.39 -14.74
C MET A 21 -14.50 12.18 -14.33
N LYS A 22 -15.10 11.03 -14.71
CA LYS A 22 -16.49 10.71 -14.38
C LYS A 22 -16.68 10.17 -12.95
N THR A 23 -15.76 9.31 -12.50
CA THR A 23 -15.95 8.47 -11.29
C THR A 23 -14.87 8.65 -10.23
N GLY A 24 -13.82 9.46 -10.49
CA GLY A 24 -12.63 9.53 -9.65
C GLY A 24 -11.69 8.32 -9.80
N ARG A 25 -12.04 7.32 -10.62
CA ARG A 25 -11.26 6.07 -10.78
C ARG A 25 -11.09 5.67 -12.24
N PRO A 26 -10.02 4.90 -12.56
CA PRO A 26 -8.89 4.50 -11.71
C PRO A 26 -7.92 5.65 -11.41
N GLY A 27 -7.23 5.60 -10.25
CA GLY A 27 -6.20 6.58 -9.92
C GLY A 27 -4.96 6.46 -10.83
N GLU A 28 -4.15 7.53 -10.92
CA GLU A 28 -2.98 7.60 -11.81
C GLU A 28 -1.99 6.46 -11.59
N THR A 29 -1.66 6.17 -10.33
CA THR A 29 -0.77 5.06 -9.99
C THR A 29 -1.32 3.70 -10.48
N THR A 30 -2.64 3.50 -10.43
CA THR A 30 -3.27 2.28 -10.94
C THR A 30 -3.10 2.17 -12.45
N VAL A 31 -3.28 3.27 -13.17
CA VAL A 31 -3.08 3.32 -14.63
C VAL A 31 -1.62 3.07 -14.99
N ALA A 32 -0.70 3.77 -14.32
CA ALA A 32 0.73 3.60 -14.53
C ALA A 32 1.18 2.14 -14.26
N ASN A 33 0.69 1.53 -13.19
CA ASN A 33 0.97 0.13 -12.87
C ASN A 33 0.41 -0.83 -13.94
N ALA A 34 -0.83 -0.62 -14.41
CA ALA A 34 -1.42 -1.45 -15.47
C ALA A 34 -0.59 -1.41 -16.76
N LEU A 35 -0.16 -0.22 -17.17
CA LEU A 35 0.69 -0.05 -18.35
C LEU A 35 2.08 -0.66 -18.15
N ASN A 36 2.70 -0.44 -17.01
CA ASN A 36 4.01 -1.01 -16.69
C ASN A 36 3.98 -2.54 -16.60
N GLY A 37 2.97 -3.11 -15.93
CA GLY A 37 2.79 -4.56 -15.86
C GLY A 37 2.56 -5.18 -17.25
N THR A 38 1.74 -4.54 -18.09
CA THR A 38 1.55 -4.97 -19.48
C THR A 38 2.87 -4.99 -20.23
N ALA A 39 3.65 -3.91 -20.17
CA ALA A 39 4.95 -3.83 -20.85
C ALA A 39 5.93 -4.90 -20.34
N LYS A 40 5.97 -5.16 -19.03
CA LYS A 40 6.83 -6.20 -18.43
C LYS A 40 6.43 -7.60 -18.88
N VAL A 41 5.13 -7.94 -18.85
CA VAL A 41 4.63 -9.26 -19.28
C VAL A 41 4.91 -9.46 -20.78
N CYS A 42 4.64 -8.47 -21.62
CA CYS A 42 4.93 -8.57 -23.06
C CYS A 42 6.43 -8.81 -23.29
N ARG A 43 7.31 -8.04 -22.66
CA ARG A 43 8.77 -8.20 -22.77
C ARG A 43 9.22 -9.59 -22.35
N ALA A 44 8.77 -10.08 -21.19
CA ALA A 44 9.12 -11.41 -20.68
C ALA A 44 8.56 -12.55 -21.56
N ALA A 45 7.43 -12.30 -22.24
CA ALA A 45 6.81 -13.23 -23.19
C ALA A 45 7.44 -13.17 -24.59
N GLY A 46 8.41 -12.29 -24.84
CA GLY A 46 8.97 -12.06 -26.17
C GLY A 46 7.97 -11.47 -27.17
N ILE A 47 7.06 -10.59 -26.69
CA ILE A 47 6.03 -9.93 -27.51
C ILE A 47 6.41 -8.47 -27.69
N GLY A 48 6.56 -8.04 -28.94
CA GLY A 48 6.86 -6.66 -29.30
C GLY A 48 5.62 -5.75 -29.20
N SER A 49 5.84 -4.46 -29.03
CA SER A 49 4.74 -3.48 -28.92
C SER A 49 3.93 -3.32 -30.20
N ALA A 50 4.48 -3.68 -31.36
CA ALA A 50 3.83 -3.66 -32.67
C ALA A 50 3.03 -4.94 -32.97
N GLU A 51 3.20 -5.99 -32.16
CA GLU A 51 2.46 -7.22 -32.36
C GLU A 51 0.98 -7.07 -31.94
N PRO A 52 0.08 -7.86 -32.56
CA PRO A 52 -1.33 -7.82 -32.24
C PRO A 52 -1.58 -8.36 -30.82
N VAL A 53 -2.65 -7.89 -30.16
CA VAL A 53 -3.02 -8.34 -28.82
C VAL A 53 -3.31 -9.84 -28.73
N THR A 54 -3.67 -10.48 -29.84
CA THR A 54 -3.86 -11.95 -29.96
C THR A 54 -2.57 -12.75 -29.74
N ALA A 55 -1.40 -12.10 -29.81
CA ALA A 55 -0.12 -12.71 -29.45
C ALA A 55 -0.01 -13.02 -27.93
N LEU A 56 -0.82 -12.38 -27.08
CA LEU A 56 -0.91 -12.64 -25.63
C LEU A 56 -1.68 -13.94 -25.35
N THR A 57 -1.17 -15.05 -25.84
CA THR A 57 -1.72 -16.38 -25.55
C THR A 57 -1.42 -16.83 -24.12
N ARG A 58 -2.22 -17.77 -23.62
CA ARG A 58 -1.98 -18.44 -22.33
C ARG A 58 -0.54 -18.92 -22.17
N LYS A 59 -0.03 -19.64 -23.19
CA LYS A 59 1.34 -20.16 -23.20
C LYS A 59 2.39 -19.05 -23.04
N LYS A 60 2.21 -17.92 -23.71
CA LYS A 60 3.12 -16.77 -23.63
C LYS A 60 3.09 -16.11 -22.24
N ILE A 61 1.92 -16.04 -21.60
CA ILE A 61 1.76 -15.51 -20.24
C ILE A 61 2.41 -16.47 -19.23
N ASP A 62 2.25 -17.78 -19.39
CA ASP A 62 2.91 -18.78 -18.52
C ASP A 62 4.44 -18.70 -18.66
N LEU A 63 4.99 -18.51 -19.86
CA LEU A 63 6.42 -18.28 -20.09
C LEU A 63 6.90 -17.00 -19.41
N ALA A 64 6.13 -15.91 -19.46
CA ALA A 64 6.48 -14.68 -18.77
C ALA A 64 6.52 -14.88 -17.24
N LEU A 65 5.56 -15.62 -16.68
CA LEU A 65 5.56 -15.94 -15.25
C LEU A 65 6.78 -16.77 -14.85
N ALA A 66 7.15 -17.79 -15.64
CA ALA A 66 8.35 -18.59 -15.41
C ALA A 66 9.60 -17.73 -15.46
N SER A 67 9.76 -16.89 -16.49
CA SER A 67 10.88 -15.96 -16.64
C SER A 67 11.04 -15.01 -15.45
N PHE A 68 9.94 -14.48 -14.89
CA PHE A 68 10.01 -13.64 -13.70
C PHE A 68 10.52 -14.40 -12.46
N VAL A 69 10.09 -15.65 -12.28
CA VAL A 69 10.55 -16.48 -11.17
C VAL A 69 12.03 -16.82 -11.34
N ASP A 70 12.47 -17.16 -12.54
CA ASP A 70 13.89 -17.44 -12.86
C ASP A 70 14.79 -16.23 -12.62
N GLN A 71 14.27 -15.00 -12.79
CA GLN A 71 14.93 -13.74 -12.44
C GLN A 71 14.93 -13.45 -10.91
N GLY A 72 14.46 -14.37 -10.07
CA GLY A 72 14.44 -14.24 -8.62
C GLY A 72 13.23 -13.50 -8.04
N LEU A 73 12.22 -13.17 -8.84
CA LEU A 73 10.99 -12.58 -8.32
C LEU A 73 10.13 -13.62 -7.60
N THR A 74 9.48 -13.20 -6.51
CA THR A 74 8.50 -14.10 -5.87
C THR A 74 7.34 -14.38 -6.82
N ARG A 75 6.74 -15.57 -6.71
CA ARG A 75 5.55 -15.95 -7.49
C ARG A 75 4.41 -14.93 -7.36
N LEU A 76 4.23 -14.34 -6.18
CA LEU A 76 3.23 -13.31 -5.93
C LEU A 76 3.53 -12.01 -6.69
N THR A 77 4.81 -11.59 -6.71
CA THR A 77 5.24 -10.41 -7.48
C THR A 77 5.06 -10.63 -8.98
N ALA A 78 5.46 -11.79 -9.49
CA ALA A 78 5.25 -12.17 -10.90
C ALA A 78 3.77 -12.13 -11.26
N TRP A 79 2.91 -12.70 -10.40
CA TRP A 79 1.46 -12.66 -10.61
C TRP A 79 0.88 -11.25 -10.58
N SER A 80 1.43 -10.35 -9.77
CA SER A 80 0.95 -8.97 -9.73
C SER A 80 1.07 -8.27 -11.09
N TYR A 81 2.10 -8.59 -11.88
CA TYR A 81 2.24 -8.05 -13.23
C TYR A 81 1.17 -8.60 -14.19
N VAL A 82 0.77 -9.86 -14.04
CA VAL A 82 -0.34 -10.43 -14.82
C VAL A 82 -1.68 -9.80 -14.41
N CYS A 83 -1.89 -9.50 -13.12
CA CYS A 83 -3.06 -8.75 -12.66
C CYS A 83 -3.09 -7.32 -13.22
N GLN A 84 -1.93 -6.68 -13.35
CA GLN A 84 -1.80 -5.36 -13.96
C GLN A 84 -2.10 -5.42 -15.46
N LEU A 85 -1.59 -6.42 -16.18
CA LEU A 85 -1.97 -6.68 -17.58
C LEU A 85 -3.49 -6.85 -17.72
N ARG A 86 -4.13 -7.65 -16.85
CA ARG A 86 -5.58 -7.88 -16.88
C ARG A 86 -6.39 -6.59 -16.80
N ALA A 87 -5.89 -5.56 -16.14
CA ALA A 87 -6.59 -4.29 -16.03
C ALA A 87 -6.82 -3.61 -17.38
N VAL A 88 -5.89 -3.75 -18.32
CA VAL A 88 -6.01 -3.21 -19.68
C VAL A 88 -7.09 -3.94 -20.48
N PHE A 89 -7.42 -5.19 -20.11
CA PHE A 89 -8.45 -6.02 -20.75
C PHE A 89 -9.73 -6.12 -19.90
N ALA A 90 -9.91 -5.18 -18.95
CA ALA A 90 -11.07 -5.21 -18.07
C ALA A 90 -12.38 -4.99 -18.84
N LYS A 91 -13.49 -5.57 -18.36
CA LYS A 91 -14.79 -5.49 -18.99
C LYS A 91 -15.25 -4.05 -19.29
N TRP A 92 -14.94 -3.11 -18.42
CA TRP A 92 -15.30 -1.70 -18.58
C TRP A 92 -14.56 -1.00 -19.72
N CYS A 93 -13.43 -1.55 -20.20
CA CYS A 93 -12.71 -1.04 -21.38
C CYS A 93 -13.35 -1.52 -22.69
N LYS A 94 -14.10 -2.63 -22.67
CA LYS A 94 -14.61 -3.28 -23.88
C LYS A 94 -15.46 -2.37 -24.78
N PRO A 95 -16.41 -1.56 -24.29
CA PRO A 95 -17.19 -0.67 -25.13
C PRO A 95 -16.30 0.26 -25.96
N TYR A 96 -15.30 0.88 -25.33
CA TYR A 96 -14.39 1.80 -26.01
C TYR A 96 -13.54 1.14 -27.11
N TYR A 97 -13.15 -0.13 -26.90
CA TYR A 97 -12.44 -0.89 -27.94
C TYR A 97 -13.36 -1.22 -29.10
N THR A 98 -14.61 -1.58 -28.82
CA THR A 98 -15.62 -1.85 -29.85
C THR A 98 -15.92 -0.59 -30.64
N ASP A 99 -16.10 0.56 -30.00
CA ASP A 99 -16.33 1.86 -30.66
C ASP A 99 -15.15 2.27 -31.55
N ALA A 100 -13.93 1.87 -31.21
CA ALA A 100 -12.74 2.03 -32.04
C ALA A 100 -12.65 1.02 -33.20
N GLY A 101 -13.64 0.16 -33.38
CA GLY A 101 -13.66 -0.89 -34.39
C GLY A 101 -12.69 -2.04 -34.14
N TRP A 102 -12.31 -2.23 -32.85
CA TRP A 102 -11.34 -3.26 -32.46
C TRP A 102 -12.00 -4.49 -31.88
N ASP A 103 -11.57 -5.65 -32.37
CA ASP A 103 -11.88 -6.95 -31.78
C ASP A 103 -10.75 -7.31 -30.82
N VAL A 104 -11.02 -7.16 -29.51
CA VAL A 104 -10.09 -7.47 -28.42
C VAL A 104 -10.61 -8.70 -27.69
N PRO A 105 -9.98 -9.88 -27.88
CA PRO A 105 -10.41 -11.10 -27.23
C PRO A 105 -10.17 -11.02 -25.70
N PRO A 106 -10.96 -11.75 -24.90
CA PRO A 106 -10.68 -11.90 -23.49
C PRO A 106 -9.33 -12.61 -23.29
N LEU A 107 -8.57 -12.16 -22.29
CA LEU A 107 -7.33 -12.85 -21.91
C LEU A 107 -7.63 -14.19 -21.24
N ASP A 108 -7.03 -15.26 -21.77
CA ASP A 108 -6.95 -16.54 -21.07
C ASP A 108 -5.79 -16.48 -20.06
N LEU A 109 -6.13 -16.31 -18.77
CA LEU A 109 -5.16 -16.15 -17.70
C LEU A 109 -4.95 -17.45 -16.91
N PRO A 110 -3.72 -17.73 -16.46
CA PRO A 110 -3.44 -18.87 -15.61
C PRO A 110 -4.20 -18.76 -14.28
N THR A 111 -4.59 -19.91 -13.74
CA THR A 111 -5.05 -19.98 -12.36
C THR A 111 -3.87 -19.85 -11.43
N PHE A 112 -3.93 -18.85 -10.53
CA PHE A 112 -2.85 -18.62 -9.58
C PHE A 112 -3.33 -18.88 -8.15
N ARG A 113 -2.60 -19.74 -7.43
CA ARG A 113 -2.93 -20.19 -6.07
C ARG A 113 -1.84 -19.84 -5.04
N ALA A 114 -1.09 -18.75 -5.21
CA ALA A 114 -0.24 -18.28 -4.13
C ALA A 114 -1.01 -17.34 -3.21
N LYS A 115 -0.95 -17.65 -1.92
CA LYS A 115 -1.44 -16.71 -0.89
C LYS A 115 -0.25 -15.89 -0.40
N ALA A 116 -0.46 -14.59 -0.18
CA ALA A 116 0.50 -13.81 0.58
C ALA A 116 0.69 -14.46 1.96
N PRO A 117 1.92 -14.49 2.49
CA PRO A 117 2.13 -14.97 3.84
C PRO A 117 1.30 -14.15 4.82
N ARG A 118 0.73 -14.81 5.82
CA ARG A 118 0.07 -14.11 6.93
C ARG A 118 1.09 -13.31 7.72
N TYR A 119 0.62 -12.24 8.29
CA TYR A 119 1.43 -11.49 9.23
C TYR A 119 1.78 -12.38 10.43
N MET A 120 3.01 -12.29 10.87
CA MET A 120 3.52 -12.87 12.10
C MET A 120 4.10 -11.74 12.94
N ARG A 121 3.72 -11.71 14.19
CA ARG A 121 4.23 -10.71 15.14
C ARG A 121 5.75 -10.85 15.27
N PRO A 122 6.49 -9.74 15.21
CA PRO A 122 7.92 -9.77 15.52
C PRO A 122 8.18 -10.33 16.92
N ALA A 123 9.25 -11.08 17.09
CA ALA A 123 9.68 -11.58 18.40
C ALA A 123 9.92 -10.42 19.39
N ALA A 124 9.82 -10.70 20.68
CA ALA A 124 9.98 -9.69 21.73
C ALA A 124 11.30 -8.93 21.64
N GLU A 125 12.40 -9.62 21.30
CA GLU A 125 13.72 -9.00 21.11
C GLU A 125 13.71 -8.00 19.93
N MET A 126 12.98 -8.32 18.84
CA MET A 126 12.83 -7.40 17.71
C MET A 126 12.02 -6.18 18.09
N LEU A 127 10.92 -6.35 18.85
CA LEU A 127 10.12 -5.24 19.36
C LEU A 127 10.94 -4.35 20.31
N ALA A 128 11.77 -4.94 21.18
CA ALA A 128 12.69 -4.19 22.03
C ALA A 128 13.71 -3.37 21.22
N ARG A 129 14.22 -3.93 20.11
CA ARG A 129 15.12 -3.21 19.18
C ARG A 129 14.39 -2.06 18.46
N VAL A 130 13.14 -2.26 18.06
CA VAL A 130 12.30 -1.18 17.48
C VAL A 130 12.08 -0.07 18.49
N LYS A 131 11.74 -0.41 19.74
CA LYS A 131 11.59 0.56 20.84
C LYS A 131 12.86 1.36 21.07
N ALA A 132 14.02 0.70 21.16
CA ALA A 132 15.30 1.35 21.33
C ALA A 132 15.67 2.24 20.13
N TRP A 133 15.34 1.81 18.92
CA TRP A 133 15.52 2.62 17.72
C TRP A 133 14.62 3.86 17.74
N TYR A 134 13.31 3.69 18.04
CA TYR A 134 12.34 4.78 18.10
C TYR A 134 12.77 5.88 19.10
N LYS A 135 13.21 5.49 20.28
CA LYS A 135 13.67 6.43 21.33
C LYS A 135 14.85 7.32 20.89
N ARG A 136 15.61 6.89 19.90
CA ARG A 136 16.74 7.66 19.36
C ARG A 136 16.36 8.55 18.18
N GLN A 137 15.11 8.49 17.74
CA GLN A 137 14.67 9.34 16.63
C GLN A 137 14.37 10.76 17.10
N SER A 138 14.59 11.71 16.21
CA SER A 138 14.29 13.13 16.39
C SER A 138 13.79 13.73 15.07
N GLY A 139 13.28 14.95 15.09
CA GLY A 139 12.81 15.68 13.90
C GLY A 139 11.81 14.90 13.09
N GLU A 140 11.94 14.99 11.76
CA GLU A 140 11.03 14.37 10.78
C GLU A 140 10.93 12.86 10.95
N ARG A 141 12.04 12.20 11.30
CA ARG A 141 12.07 10.75 11.46
C ARG A 141 11.28 10.30 12.69
N TRP A 142 11.40 11.02 13.81
CA TRP A 142 10.57 10.79 14.99
C TRP A 142 9.09 10.97 14.64
N PHE A 143 8.76 12.08 13.97
CA PHE A 143 7.38 12.42 13.66
C PHE A 143 6.75 11.39 12.72
N ALA A 144 7.41 11.05 11.60
CA ALA A 144 6.95 10.03 10.67
C ALA A 144 6.79 8.66 11.34
N ALA A 145 7.77 8.23 12.17
CA ALA A 145 7.72 6.98 12.89
C ALA A 145 6.58 6.95 13.91
N THR A 146 6.33 8.05 14.63
CA THR A 146 5.21 8.21 15.58
C THR A 146 3.87 8.05 14.88
N LEU A 147 3.67 8.75 13.75
CA LEU A 147 2.42 8.66 12.99
C LEU A 147 2.13 7.24 12.49
N MET A 148 3.15 6.48 12.15
CA MET A 148 2.97 5.08 11.74
C MET A 148 2.78 4.15 12.92
N LEU A 149 3.52 4.34 14.03
CA LEU A 149 3.54 3.43 15.17
C LEU A 149 2.36 3.65 16.11
N GLU A 150 1.92 4.89 16.30
CA GLU A 150 0.85 5.24 17.26
C GLU A 150 -0.52 5.42 16.59
N PHE A 151 -0.52 5.92 15.34
CA PHE A 151 -1.75 6.23 14.61
C PHE A 151 -1.99 5.31 13.40
N ALA A 152 -1.18 4.28 13.24
CA ALA A 152 -1.28 3.33 12.14
C ALA A 152 -1.36 3.99 10.75
N MET A 153 -0.76 5.16 10.54
CA MET A 153 -0.83 5.85 9.26
C MET A 153 -0.05 5.15 8.17
N ARG A 154 -0.47 5.32 6.92
CA ARG A 154 0.32 4.90 5.74
C ARG A 154 1.30 6.00 5.38
N ASN A 155 2.47 5.64 4.83
CA ASN A 155 3.47 6.64 4.38
C ASN A 155 2.83 7.74 3.52
N GLY A 156 2.00 7.36 2.54
CA GLY A 156 1.35 8.33 1.65
C GLY A 156 0.33 9.22 2.34
N ASP A 157 -0.24 8.83 3.46
CA ASP A 157 -1.13 9.66 4.27
C ASP A 157 -0.29 10.62 5.12
N VAL A 158 0.83 10.16 5.70
CA VAL A 158 1.78 11.01 6.44
C VAL A 158 2.31 12.16 5.57
N LEU A 159 2.71 11.85 4.32
CA LEU A 159 3.21 12.86 3.35
C LEU A 159 2.16 13.90 2.93
N ARG A 160 0.91 13.73 3.31
CA ARG A 160 -0.20 14.62 2.93
C ARG A 160 -0.80 15.37 4.09
N LEU A 161 -0.26 15.16 5.29
CA LEU A 161 -0.74 15.89 6.46
C LEU A 161 -0.52 17.39 6.29
N LYS A 162 -1.48 18.15 6.82
CA LYS A 162 -1.47 19.59 6.90
C LYS A 162 -1.78 20.02 8.33
N GLU A 163 -1.49 21.26 8.69
CA GLU A 163 -1.82 21.84 9.99
C GLU A 163 -3.28 21.60 10.39
N GLU A 164 -4.21 21.75 9.45
CA GLU A 164 -5.64 21.54 9.65
C GLU A 164 -6.04 20.11 10.10
N ASN A 165 -5.12 19.15 9.98
CA ASN A 165 -5.32 17.79 10.47
C ASN A 165 -5.07 17.65 11.97
N PHE A 166 -4.45 18.62 12.59
CA PHE A 166 -4.20 18.68 14.03
C PHE A 166 -5.18 19.64 14.67
N ILE A 167 -6.21 19.11 15.33
CA ILE A 167 -7.29 19.89 15.88
C ILE A 167 -7.31 19.82 17.40
N GLU A 168 -7.70 20.93 18.04
CA GLU A 168 -8.02 20.96 19.46
C GLU A 168 -9.54 20.97 19.65
N LYS A 169 -10.00 20.13 20.57
CA LYS A 169 -11.40 20.11 20.98
C LYS A 169 -11.49 19.76 22.47
N ASP A 170 -12.21 20.58 23.21
CA ASP A 170 -12.43 20.40 24.66
C ASP A 170 -11.10 20.24 25.46
N GLY A 171 -10.08 21.03 25.09
CA GLY A 171 -8.76 20.96 25.73
C GLY A 171 -7.96 19.68 25.43
N ARG A 172 -8.36 18.93 24.39
CA ARG A 172 -7.66 17.72 23.92
C ARG A 172 -7.27 17.87 22.46
N HIS A 173 -6.15 17.28 22.12
CA HIS A 173 -5.63 17.31 20.75
C HIS A 173 -5.96 16.03 20.01
N PHE A 174 -6.30 16.17 18.73
CA PHE A 174 -6.69 15.06 17.85
C PHE A 174 -5.98 15.14 16.51
N LEU A 175 -5.61 13.99 15.97
CA LEU A 175 -5.25 13.83 14.57
C LEU A 175 -6.51 13.45 13.77
N SER A 176 -6.88 14.30 12.82
CA SER A 176 -8.13 14.23 12.08
C SER A 176 -7.87 14.28 10.57
N TYR A 177 -8.12 13.16 9.86
CA TYR A 177 -7.84 13.09 8.42
C TYR A 177 -8.68 12.00 7.73
N THR A 178 -8.79 12.11 6.41
CA THR A 178 -9.38 11.06 5.56
C THR A 178 -8.26 10.33 4.81
N PRO A 179 -8.06 9.01 5.03
CA PRO A 179 -7.02 8.27 4.33
C PRO A 179 -7.22 8.30 2.82
N HIS A 180 -6.22 8.74 2.07
CA HIS A 180 -6.31 8.94 0.62
C HIS A 180 -6.76 7.68 -0.15
N LYS A 181 -6.27 6.51 0.26
CA LYS A 181 -6.63 5.24 -0.40
C LYS A 181 -8.13 4.94 -0.34
N THR A 182 -8.81 5.40 0.70
CA THR A 182 -10.23 5.12 0.96
C THR A 182 -11.13 6.31 0.76
N GLU A 183 -10.58 7.49 0.49
CA GLU A 183 -11.29 8.74 0.26
C GLU A 183 -12.41 8.59 -0.78
N LEU A 184 -12.07 8.04 -1.96
CA LEU A 184 -13.02 7.83 -3.05
C LEU A 184 -13.87 6.55 -2.91
N THR A 185 -13.72 5.78 -1.83
CA THR A 185 -14.49 4.54 -1.64
C THR A 185 -15.43 4.61 -0.47
N SER A 186 -14.89 4.57 0.74
CA SER A 186 -15.68 4.61 1.98
C SER A 186 -15.85 6.03 2.51
N GLY A 187 -15.02 6.97 2.07
CA GLY A 187 -14.97 8.34 2.59
C GLY A 187 -14.72 8.39 4.10
N ARG A 188 -14.18 7.29 4.66
CA ARG A 188 -14.07 7.15 6.11
C ARG A 188 -13.09 8.16 6.68
N HIS A 189 -13.59 8.98 7.56
CA HIS A 189 -12.83 9.92 8.33
C HIS A 189 -12.25 9.27 9.60
N VAL A 190 -10.99 9.56 9.90
CA VAL A 190 -10.29 9.11 11.10
C VAL A 190 -10.08 10.32 12.00
N CYS A 191 -10.43 10.17 13.28
CA CYS A 191 -10.21 11.20 14.29
C CYS A 191 -9.73 10.50 15.58
N TRP A 192 -8.43 10.68 15.90
CA TRP A 192 -7.78 10.01 17.01
C TRP A 192 -7.22 11.00 18.03
N PRO A 193 -7.42 10.78 19.33
CA PRO A 193 -6.80 11.60 20.34
C PRO A 193 -5.28 11.43 20.32
N ILE A 194 -4.57 12.54 20.41
CA ILE A 194 -3.12 12.57 20.53
C ILE A 194 -2.79 12.56 22.01
N HIS A 195 -1.93 11.63 22.41
CA HIS A 195 -1.46 11.58 23.78
C HIS A 195 -0.63 12.84 24.12
N GLU A 196 -0.80 13.35 25.34
CA GLU A 196 -0.17 14.58 25.81
C GLU A 196 1.36 14.61 25.61
N SER A 197 2.04 13.47 25.85
CA SER A 197 3.50 13.40 25.67
C SER A 197 3.93 13.51 24.20
N ILE A 198 3.08 13.05 23.27
CA ILE A 198 3.34 13.19 21.83
C ILE A 198 3.10 14.63 21.42
N TRP A 199 2.01 15.24 21.93
CA TRP A 199 1.66 16.61 21.62
C TRP A 199 2.73 17.60 22.10
N ARG A 200 3.19 17.47 23.34
CA ARG A 200 4.29 18.31 23.87
C ARG A 200 5.54 18.23 23.00
N LYS A 201 5.93 17.01 22.61
CA LYS A 201 7.10 16.85 21.77
C LYS A 201 6.90 17.42 20.37
N PHE A 202 5.68 17.36 19.84
CA PHE A 202 5.31 18.01 18.59
C PHE A 202 5.44 19.53 18.70
N GLU A 203 4.96 20.12 19.79
CA GLU A 203 5.10 21.56 20.08
C GLU A 203 6.55 21.98 20.28
N GLU A 204 7.36 21.17 21.00
CA GLU A 204 8.81 21.39 21.16
C GLU A 204 9.55 21.53 19.83
N TYR A 205 9.09 20.83 18.79
CA TYR A 205 9.60 20.98 17.43
C TYR A 205 9.01 22.18 16.68
N GLY A 206 8.04 22.89 17.24
CA GLY A 206 7.39 24.05 16.60
C GLY A 206 6.22 23.72 15.68
N GLY A 207 5.60 22.57 15.85
CA GLY A 207 4.45 22.12 15.05
C GLY A 207 4.82 21.57 13.68
N LEU A 208 3.80 21.33 12.85
CA LEU A 208 3.96 20.64 11.56
C LEU A 208 4.89 21.39 10.59
N VAL A 209 4.86 22.69 10.61
CA VAL A 209 5.67 23.57 9.73
C VAL A 209 7.18 23.31 9.83
N CYS A 210 7.64 22.76 10.96
CA CYS A 210 9.04 22.43 11.21
C CYS A 210 9.44 21.02 10.75
N PHE A 211 8.51 20.25 10.17
CA PHE A 211 8.79 18.91 9.65
C PHE A 211 8.70 18.88 8.13
N ASP A 212 9.85 18.67 7.49
CA ASP A 212 9.94 18.42 6.04
C ASP A 212 9.96 16.92 5.78
N ILE A 213 8.78 16.27 5.95
CA ILE A 213 8.67 14.83 5.71
C ILE A 213 8.57 14.56 4.23
N THR A 214 9.54 13.85 3.71
CA THR A 214 9.66 13.50 2.31
C THR A 214 9.77 11.99 2.10
N ASP A 215 9.80 11.54 0.85
CA ASP A 215 10.12 10.14 0.52
C ASP A 215 11.53 9.75 1.00
N GLU A 216 12.46 10.70 1.12
CA GLU A 216 13.81 10.45 1.66
C GLU A 216 13.74 10.12 3.15
N THR A 217 12.94 10.82 3.94
CA THR A 217 12.69 10.49 5.36
C THR A 217 12.26 9.02 5.51
N PHE A 218 11.34 8.55 4.67
CA PHE A 218 10.93 7.14 4.66
C PHE A 218 12.00 6.20 4.13
N SER A 219 12.84 6.63 3.21
CA SER A 219 13.98 5.84 2.72
C SER A 219 15.00 5.59 3.82
N GLU A 220 15.27 6.57 4.65
CA GLU A 220 16.13 6.45 5.84
C GLU A 220 15.52 5.52 6.89
N ILE A 221 14.25 5.73 7.26
CA ILE A 221 13.52 4.84 8.17
C ILE A 221 13.54 3.39 7.65
N ASN A 222 13.32 3.18 6.37
CA ASN A 222 13.38 1.86 5.75
C ASN A 222 14.77 1.23 5.84
N ARG A 223 15.84 2.01 5.66
CA ARG A 223 17.22 1.56 5.79
C ARG A 223 17.51 1.11 7.22
N ASP A 224 17.13 1.91 8.21
CA ASP A 224 17.33 1.61 9.62
C ASP A 224 16.57 0.36 10.06
N LEU A 225 15.28 0.27 9.73
CA LEU A 225 14.46 -0.89 10.08
C LEU A 225 14.97 -2.18 9.41
N ARG A 226 15.50 -2.09 8.18
CA ARG A 226 16.19 -3.23 7.55
C ARG A 226 17.45 -3.65 8.32
N SER A 227 18.22 -2.70 8.85
CA SER A 227 19.38 -3.01 9.70
C SER A 227 18.99 -3.70 11.01
N LEU A 228 17.76 -3.47 11.48
CA LEU A 228 17.20 -4.20 12.63
C LEU A 228 16.76 -5.64 12.27
N GLY A 229 16.62 -5.98 10.97
CA GLY A 229 16.26 -7.31 10.51
C GLY A 229 14.93 -7.41 9.75
N PHE A 230 14.21 -6.32 9.54
CA PHE A 230 13.02 -6.34 8.69
C PHE A 230 13.41 -6.47 7.21
N ARG A 231 12.76 -7.39 6.48
CA ARG A 231 13.16 -7.75 5.11
C ARG A 231 12.36 -7.06 4.00
N GLY A 232 11.34 -6.30 4.34
CA GLY A 232 10.47 -5.65 3.35
C GLY A 232 11.16 -4.48 2.62
N SER A 233 10.86 -4.27 1.35
CA SER A 233 11.33 -3.08 0.62
C SER A 233 10.80 -1.78 1.25
N LYS A 234 9.61 -1.83 1.86
CA LYS A 234 8.98 -0.76 2.65
C LYS A 234 8.96 -1.18 4.12
N ALA A 235 10.13 -1.29 4.74
CA ALA A 235 10.28 -1.74 6.13
C ALA A 235 9.55 -0.82 7.13
N SER A 236 9.43 0.48 6.84
CA SER A 236 8.61 1.42 7.61
C SER A 236 7.17 0.95 7.81
N TYR A 237 6.63 0.20 6.85
CA TYR A 237 5.27 -0.35 6.95
C TYR A 237 5.10 -1.35 8.10
N GLU A 238 6.20 -1.92 8.61
CA GLU A 238 6.17 -2.79 9.79
C GLU A 238 5.77 -2.03 11.06
N LEU A 239 6.09 -0.74 11.17
CA LEU A 239 5.64 0.10 12.27
C LEU A 239 4.10 0.16 12.33
N ARG A 240 3.46 0.39 11.19
CA ARG A 240 2.00 0.36 11.08
C ARG A 240 1.43 -1.02 11.43
N LYS A 241 2.08 -2.11 10.99
CA LYS A 241 1.63 -3.47 11.33
C LYS A 241 1.73 -3.74 12.83
N ILE A 242 2.82 -3.34 13.47
CA ILE A 242 3.01 -3.45 14.92
C ILE A 242 1.88 -2.70 15.65
N CYS A 243 1.56 -1.48 15.24
CA CYS A 243 0.46 -0.71 15.81
C CYS A 243 -0.87 -1.45 15.69
N ILE A 244 -1.24 -1.86 14.48
CA ILE A 244 -2.53 -2.51 14.22
C ILE A 244 -2.63 -3.86 14.96
N ASP A 245 -1.56 -4.66 14.98
CA ASP A 245 -1.53 -5.92 15.72
C ASP A 245 -1.71 -5.68 17.23
N HIS A 246 -0.99 -4.71 17.79
CA HIS A 246 -1.14 -4.34 19.18
C HIS A 246 -2.57 -3.95 19.54
N ILE A 247 -3.18 -3.08 18.73
CA ILE A 247 -4.58 -2.65 18.94
C ILE A 247 -5.53 -3.82 18.80
N TYR A 248 -5.34 -4.68 17.79
CA TYR A 248 -6.16 -5.87 17.60
C TYR A 248 -6.11 -6.79 18.84
N GLN A 249 -4.92 -7.04 19.36
CA GLN A 249 -4.73 -7.91 20.52
C GLN A 249 -5.35 -7.34 21.81
N LYS A 250 -5.25 -6.03 21.98
CA LYS A 250 -5.68 -5.38 23.23
C LYS A 250 -7.15 -4.97 23.23
N TYR A 251 -7.64 -4.48 22.10
CA TYR A 251 -8.95 -3.84 22.00
C TYR A 251 -9.88 -4.54 21.00
N GLY A 252 -9.40 -5.57 20.30
CA GLY A 252 -10.20 -6.35 19.37
C GLY A 252 -10.26 -5.79 17.95
N ALA A 253 -10.98 -6.54 17.12
CA ALA A 253 -11.04 -6.31 15.69
C ALA A 253 -11.67 -4.97 15.29
N GLU A 254 -12.74 -4.57 15.97
CA GLU A 254 -13.48 -3.33 15.65
C GLU A 254 -12.60 -2.09 15.84
N MET A 255 -11.83 -2.06 16.93
CA MET A 255 -10.91 -0.96 17.19
C MET A 255 -9.77 -0.94 16.15
N ALA A 256 -9.22 -2.10 15.78
CA ALA A 256 -8.21 -2.20 14.74
C ALA A 256 -8.74 -1.76 13.37
N VAL A 257 -9.97 -2.12 13.02
CA VAL A 257 -10.68 -1.59 11.83
C VAL A 257 -10.84 -0.08 11.96
N SER A 258 -11.18 0.41 13.16
CA SER A 258 -11.38 1.84 13.40
C SER A 258 -10.12 2.65 13.13
N ILE A 259 -8.98 2.30 13.66
CA ILE A 259 -7.74 3.07 13.48
C ILE A 259 -7.14 2.91 12.09
N SER A 260 -7.15 1.70 11.54
CA SER A 260 -6.46 1.42 10.29
C SER A 260 -7.21 1.88 9.04
N GLY A 261 -8.54 1.94 9.10
CA GLY A 261 -9.40 2.12 7.93
C GLY A 261 -9.39 0.93 6.97
N ASP A 262 -8.85 -0.23 7.37
CA ASP A 262 -8.86 -1.47 6.59
C ASP A 262 -10.04 -2.35 7.03
N ASP A 263 -10.49 -3.29 6.17
CA ASP A 263 -11.51 -4.26 6.53
C ASP A 263 -10.94 -5.38 7.41
N ILE A 264 -11.83 -6.11 8.12
CA ILE A 264 -11.44 -7.16 9.06
C ILE A 264 -10.65 -8.29 8.40
N LYS A 265 -10.95 -8.65 7.15
CA LYS A 265 -10.24 -9.70 6.40
C LYS A 265 -8.80 -9.27 6.12
N THR A 266 -8.62 -8.00 5.75
CA THR A 266 -7.30 -7.40 5.54
C THR A 266 -6.52 -7.37 6.85
N ILE A 267 -7.13 -6.98 7.96
CA ILE A 267 -6.47 -6.94 9.26
C ILE A 267 -6.01 -8.32 9.70
N THR A 268 -6.90 -9.29 9.71
CA THR A 268 -6.60 -10.67 10.18
C THR A 268 -5.63 -11.41 9.28
N HIS A 269 -5.41 -10.96 8.05
CA HIS A 269 -4.45 -11.59 7.14
C HIS A 269 -3.09 -10.89 7.13
N TYR A 270 -3.05 -9.57 7.14
CA TYR A 270 -1.86 -8.77 6.86
C TYR A 270 -1.29 -8.02 8.05
N TYR A 271 -2.05 -7.84 9.14
CA TYR A 271 -1.69 -6.97 10.24
C TYR A 271 -1.79 -7.61 11.62
N ALA A 272 -2.64 -8.61 11.83
CA ALA A 272 -2.84 -9.20 13.14
C ALA A 272 -2.36 -10.65 13.18
N ASP A 273 -1.53 -10.98 14.18
CA ASP A 273 -1.12 -12.35 14.46
C ASP A 273 -2.20 -13.06 15.28
N ILE A 274 -3.11 -13.72 14.57
CA ILE A 274 -4.22 -14.46 15.20
C ILE A 274 -3.82 -15.85 15.69
N ALA A 275 -2.60 -16.30 15.39
CA ALA A 275 -2.12 -17.63 15.77
C ALA A 275 -1.43 -17.64 17.13
N GLN A 276 -0.96 -16.48 17.62
CA GLN A 276 -0.32 -16.39 18.93
C GLN A 276 -1.31 -15.90 19.98
N PRO A 277 -1.44 -16.60 21.10
CA PRO A 277 -2.23 -16.12 22.23
C PRO A 277 -1.68 -14.79 22.75
N ASN A 278 -2.55 -13.99 23.31
CA ASN A 278 -2.28 -12.67 23.82
C ASN A 278 -1.17 -12.72 24.89
N ILE A 279 0.06 -12.47 24.50
CA ILE A 279 1.17 -12.38 25.46
C ILE A 279 1.12 -10.98 26.05
N GLY A 280 0.66 -10.88 27.30
CA GLY A 280 0.57 -9.75 28.19
C GLY A 280 0.76 -8.35 27.58
N ALA A 281 -0.17 -7.48 27.84
CA ALA A 281 -0.35 -6.16 27.28
C ALA A 281 0.91 -5.29 27.29
N MET A 282 1.68 -5.35 26.20
CA MET A 282 2.61 -4.29 25.86
C MET A 282 1.77 -3.17 25.22
N ARG A 283 1.68 -2.03 25.87
CA ARG A 283 1.00 -0.86 25.29
C ARG A 283 1.84 -0.34 24.14
N VAL A 284 1.21 0.19 23.07
CA VAL A 284 1.96 0.90 22.04
C VAL A 284 2.68 2.09 22.67
N ILE A 285 2.02 2.79 23.61
CA ILE A 285 2.63 3.86 24.40
C ILE A 285 3.81 3.39 25.28
N ASP A 286 3.89 2.11 25.65
CA ASP A 286 5.04 1.56 26.35
C ASP A 286 6.21 1.27 25.38
N LEU A 287 5.97 1.38 24.07
CA LEU A 287 7.01 1.43 23.04
C LEU A 287 7.62 2.84 22.91
N LEU A 288 6.92 3.85 23.40
CA LEU A 288 7.40 5.24 23.51
C LEU A 288 8.19 5.41 24.79
#